data_72b05f21fcfe59fadfd39c55654fe958
#
_entry.id   72b05f21fcfe59fadfd39c55654fe958
#
_cell.length_a   1.000
_cell.length_b   1.000
_cell.length_c   1.000
_cell.angle_alpha   90.00
_cell.angle_beta   90.00
_cell.angle_gamma   90.00
#
_symmetry.space_group_name_H-M   'P 1'
#
loop_
_entity.id
_entity.type
_entity.pdbx_description
1 polymer ?
#
loop_
_entity_poly.entity_id
_entity_poly.type
_entity_poly.pdbx_seq_one_letter_code
_entity_poly.pdbx_strand_id
1 'polypeptide(L)'
;PYYDESCIIEEEFATLSNPRESAETIRGHILDDLTDAISKLPVAWETSDYGRATKGAAYALRGKVYLYNREWSKAIADFEEIVYNKTNNYGYELHPDYNELFRLYNGKRSKEMIFSIQSLDGNVAGHGLELCSFLGNKSTMRLIASNCIVPSTHLVDMYENLDGSPFNWDDIFPGFNDGSPEFRRDVLSVAIDDGSTKITDLLNCDTTKVLDAYRKRDPRLCLNVITPYSHYLGTDAGSVPMDKQFVLHNPQKGGSPMEAQAFIRNSEGWNSYFWRKFIPTGNLDGYWGEYTRVPYEFPLIRLGDVLLMLAEAYNEDNSLDKAVTELNKVRDRV
;
A
#
# COMPACT_ATOMS: atom_id res chain seq x y z
N PRO A 1 0.40 4.10 -30.60
CA PRO A 1 0.97 5.21 -31.38
C PRO A 1 1.64 6.21 -30.44
N TYR A 2 2.70 6.88 -30.90
CA TYR A 2 3.33 8.01 -30.26
C TYR A 2 2.94 9.29 -31.03
N TYR A 3 2.57 10.32 -30.29
CA TYR A 3 2.26 11.65 -30.82
C TYR A 3 3.08 12.66 -30.02
N ASP A 4 3.82 13.49 -30.69
CA ASP A 4 4.58 14.59 -30.12
C ASP A 4 3.81 15.93 -30.17
N GLU A 5 4.43 17.01 -29.79
CA GLU A 5 3.83 18.33 -29.71
C GLU A 5 3.39 18.90 -31.08
N SER A 6 3.78 18.27 -32.19
CA SER A 6 3.33 18.66 -33.52
C SER A 6 1.91 18.21 -33.82
N CYS A 7 1.40 17.24 -33.03
CA CYS A 7 0.04 16.72 -33.19
C CYS A 7 -0.97 17.58 -32.39
N ILE A 8 -1.92 18.19 -33.09
CA ILE A 8 -3.02 18.94 -32.48
C ILE A 8 -4.19 17.98 -32.27
N ILE A 9 -4.26 17.36 -31.09
CA ILE A 9 -5.24 16.28 -30.79
C ILE A 9 -6.68 16.75 -31.02
N GLU A 10 -7.04 17.98 -30.66
CA GLU A 10 -8.39 18.54 -30.82
C GLU A 10 -8.82 18.63 -32.28
N GLU A 11 -7.89 18.84 -33.21
CA GLU A 11 -8.15 18.96 -34.63
C GLU A 11 -8.00 17.65 -35.39
N GLU A 12 -7.07 16.81 -34.96
CA GLU A 12 -6.63 15.63 -35.71
C GLU A 12 -7.19 14.31 -35.17
N PHE A 13 -7.88 14.31 -34.01
CA PHE A 13 -8.32 13.09 -33.32
C PHE A 13 -9.00 12.06 -34.23
N ALA A 14 -9.86 12.50 -35.15
CA ALA A 14 -10.59 11.62 -36.06
C ALA A 14 -9.70 10.93 -37.12
N THR A 15 -8.52 11.49 -37.39
CA THR A 15 -7.57 11.03 -38.42
C THR A 15 -6.33 10.35 -37.84
N LEU A 16 -6.18 10.37 -36.50
CA LEU A 16 -5.03 9.74 -35.83
C LEU A 16 -5.03 8.24 -36.05
N SER A 17 -4.12 7.75 -36.86
CA SER A 17 -4.01 6.32 -37.21
C SER A 17 -2.56 5.83 -37.24
N ASN A 18 -1.66 6.50 -36.49
CA ASN A 18 -0.26 6.12 -36.48
C ASN A 18 -0.10 4.68 -35.97
N PRO A 19 0.76 3.88 -36.57
CA PRO A 19 1.09 2.57 -36.06
C PRO A 19 1.75 2.65 -34.68
N ARG A 20 1.77 1.54 -33.97
CA ARG A 20 2.47 1.46 -32.68
C ARG A 20 3.98 1.53 -32.94
N GLU A 21 4.63 2.50 -32.29
CA GLU A 21 6.08 2.61 -32.30
C GLU A 21 6.75 1.45 -31.55
N SER A 22 8.02 1.22 -31.84
CA SER A 22 8.82 0.24 -31.10
C SER A 22 9.01 0.65 -29.64
N ALA A 23 9.14 -0.32 -28.74
CA ALA A 23 9.43 -0.05 -27.35
C ALA A 23 10.75 0.72 -27.16
N GLU A 24 11.73 0.47 -28.05
CA GLU A 24 13.01 1.15 -28.04
C GLU A 24 12.87 2.64 -28.39
N THR A 25 12.11 2.96 -29.45
CA THR A 25 11.83 4.35 -29.83
C THR A 25 11.13 5.11 -28.72
N ILE A 26 10.05 4.54 -28.16
CA ILE A 26 9.31 5.18 -27.05
C ILE A 26 10.21 5.36 -25.83
N ARG A 27 11.04 4.38 -25.49
CA ARG A 27 12.00 4.50 -24.38
C ARG A 27 13.00 5.63 -24.64
N GLY A 28 13.49 5.79 -25.88
CA GLY A 28 14.37 6.89 -26.25
C GLY A 28 13.72 8.24 -25.94
N HIS A 29 12.49 8.48 -26.42
CA HIS A 29 11.74 9.70 -26.13
C HIS A 29 11.55 9.94 -24.64
N ILE A 30 11.15 8.91 -23.87
CA ILE A 30 10.98 9.04 -22.40
C ILE A 30 12.30 9.46 -21.72
N LEU A 31 13.44 8.87 -22.13
CA LEU A 31 14.73 9.21 -21.53
C LEU A 31 15.21 10.62 -21.90
N ASP A 32 14.93 11.06 -23.14
CA ASP A 32 15.24 12.42 -23.61
C ASP A 32 14.39 13.45 -22.85
N ASP A 33 13.08 13.23 -22.74
CA ASP A 33 12.15 14.09 -22.01
C ASP A 33 12.54 14.21 -20.51
N LEU A 34 12.88 13.08 -19.87
CA LEU A 34 13.32 13.08 -18.46
C LEU A 34 14.67 13.76 -18.28
N THR A 35 15.58 13.66 -19.26
CA THR A 35 16.86 14.35 -19.24
C THR A 35 16.69 15.86 -19.37
N ASP A 36 15.80 16.27 -20.24
CA ASP A 36 15.42 17.68 -20.38
C ASP A 36 14.75 18.21 -19.10
N ALA A 37 13.80 17.45 -18.55
CA ALA A 37 13.15 17.76 -17.27
C ALA A 37 14.16 17.94 -16.11
N ILE A 38 15.13 17.05 -15.99
CA ILE A 38 16.22 17.16 -14.99
C ILE A 38 16.99 18.47 -15.16
N SER A 39 17.20 18.94 -16.39
CA SER A 39 17.91 20.19 -16.64
C SER A 39 17.11 21.43 -16.22
N LYS A 40 15.79 21.39 -16.32
CA LYS A 40 14.89 22.55 -16.18
C LYS A 40 14.17 22.62 -14.82
N LEU A 41 13.84 21.47 -14.23
CA LEU A 41 13.07 21.43 -12.98
C LEU A 41 13.89 21.90 -11.78
N PRO A 42 13.27 22.61 -10.81
CA PRO A 42 13.91 22.94 -9.56
C PRO A 42 14.08 21.71 -8.67
N VAL A 43 15.01 21.79 -7.71
CA VAL A 43 15.18 20.76 -6.67
C VAL A 43 13.99 20.70 -5.74
N ALA A 44 13.42 21.85 -5.40
CA ALA A 44 12.21 21.99 -4.61
C ALA A 44 11.39 23.18 -5.10
N TRP A 45 10.09 23.13 -4.92
CA TRP A 45 9.17 24.23 -5.16
C TRP A 45 8.86 24.98 -3.87
N GLU A 46 8.43 26.22 -4.01
CA GLU A 46 7.85 26.95 -2.89
C GLU A 46 6.61 26.25 -2.36
N THR A 47 6.26 26.55 -1.10
CA THR A 47 5.13 25.88 -0.40
C THR A 47 3.79 25.97 -1.16
N SER A 48 3.55 27.08 -1.85
CA SER A 48 2.35 27.29 -2.68
C SER A 48 2.26 26.36 -3.89
N ASP A 49 3.39 25.86 -4.35
CA ASP A 49 3.52 25.00 -5.54
C ASP A 49 3.83 23.54 -5.18
N TYR A 50 3.62 23.16 -3.92
CA TYR A 50 3.80 21.77 -3.46
C TYR A 50 2.94 20.81 -4.29
N GLY A 51 3.50 19.67 -4.65
CA GLY A 51 2.86 18.64 -5.50
C GLY A 51 3.26 18.71 -6.97
N ARG A 52 3.90 19.80 -7.42
CA ARG A 52 4.51 19.83 -8.76
C ARG A 52 5.73 18.94 -8.85
N ALA A 53 5.99 18.41 -10.05
CA ALA A 53 7.17 17.57 -10.29
C ALA A 53 8.47 18.35 -9.99
N THR A 54 9.41 17.66 -9.36
CA THR A 54 10.73 18.20 -9.00
C THR A 54 11.83 17.51 -9.80
N LYS A 55 13.04 18.07 -9.77
CA LYS A 55 14.24 17.40 -10.33
C LYS A 55 14.43 15.99 -9.76
N GLY A 56 14.19 15.79 -8.46
CA GLY A 56 14.26 14.48 -7.82
C GLY A 56 13.24 13.48 -8.36
N ALA A 57 12.02 13.93 -8.66
CA ALA A 57 11.00 13.09 -9.29
C ALA A 57 11.42 12.63 -10.71
N ALA A 58 12.04 13.53 -11.49
CA ALA A 58 12.53 13.20 -12.82
C ALA A 58 13.70 12.19 -12.78
N TYR A 59 14.66 12.36 -11.84
CA TYR A 59 15.72 11.38 -11.62
C TYR A 59 15.16 10.02 -11.19
N ALA A 60 14.23 9.98 -10.23
CA ALA A 60 13.63 8.73 -9.74
C ALA A 60 12.91 7.97 -10.88
N LEU A 61 12.18 8.69 -11.73
CA LEU A 61 11.49 8.07 -12.85
C LEU A 61 12.47 7.60 -13.94
N ARG A 62 13.52 8.38 -14.25
CA ARG A 62 14.54 7.99 -15.23
C ARG A 62 15.34 6.77 -14.74
N GLY A 63 15.74 6.77 -13.48
CA GLY A 63 16.36 5.61 -12.83
C GLY A 63 15.50 4.35 -12.91
N LYS A 64 14.18 4.48 -12.72
CA LYS A 64 13.22 3.37 -12.86
C LYS A 64 13.16 2.86 -14.30
N VAL A 65 13.19 3.74 -15.30
CA VAL A 65 13.25 3.34 -16.72
C VAL A 65 14.55 2.57 -17.02
N TYR A 66 15.69 3.04 -16.53
CA TYR A 66 16.96 2.33 -16.66
C TYR A 66 16.93 0.96 -15.96
N LEU A 67 16.38 0.89 -14.73
CA LEU A 67 16.26 -0.36 -13.97
C LEU A 67 15.48 -1.43 -14.78
N TYR A 68 14.31 -1.08 -15.31
CA TYR A 68 13.48 -2.00 -16.07
C TYR A 68 14.11 -2.44 -17.41
N ASN A 69 15.04 -1.63 -17.92
CA ASN A 69 15.82 -1.97 -19.10
C ASN A 69 17.17 -2.66 -18.77
N ARG A 70 17.42 -2.98 -17.49
CA ARG A 70 18.64 -3.62 -17.00
C ARG A 70 19.90 -2.79 -17.26
N GLU A 71 19.77 -1.47 -17.33
CA GLU A 71 20.88 -0.52 -17.44
C GLU A 71 21.33 -0.13 -16.02
N TRP A 72 21.80 -1.14 -15.25
CA TRP A 72 22.03 -1.07 -13.82
C TRP A 72 22.89 0.11 -13.39
N SER A 73 24.02 0.32 -14.03
CA SER A 73 24.95 1.42 -13.69
C SER A 73 24.32 2.81 -13.88
N LYS A 74 23.42 2.98 -14.87
CA LYS A 74 22.70 4.24 -15.07
C LYS A 74 21.59 4.42 -14.03
N ALA A 75 20.87 3.35 -13.72
CA ALA A 75 19.87 3.35 -12.66
C ALA A 75 20.50 3.72 -11.30
N ILE A 76 21.63 3.08 -10.97
CA ILE A 76 22.41 3.39 -9.77
C ILE A 76 22.79 4.88 -9.72
N ALA A 77 23.31 5.43 -10.81
CA ALA A 77 23.73 6.82 -10.85
C ALA A 77 22.57 7.80 -10.56
N ASP A 78 21.40 7.55 -11.15
CA ASP A 78 20.20 8.39 -10.94
C ASP A 78 19.65 8.26 -9.52
N PHE A 79 19.57 7.04 -8.97
CA PHE A 79 19.09 6.82 -7.60
C PHE A 79 20.07 7.35 -6.54
N GLU A 80 21.38 7.15 -6.73
CA GLU A 80 22.41 7.70 -5.85
C GLU A 80 22.38 9.23 -5.80
N GLU A 81 22.06 9.90 -6.92
CA GLU A 81 21.91 11.35 -6.95
C GLU A 81 20.86 11.81 -5.92
N ILE A 82 19.73 11.10 -5.82
CA ILE A 82 18.64 11.42 -4.91
C ILE A 82 18.97 11.02 -3.47
N VAL A 83 19.47 9.77 -3.30
CA VAL A 83 19.67 9.18 -1.97
C VAL A 83 20.84 9.81 -1.22
N TYR A 84 21.92 10.15 -1.94
CA TYR A 84 23.14 10.67 -1.35
C TYR A 84 23.38 12.16 -1.60
N ASN A 85 22.42 12.86 -2.21
CA ASN A 85 22.51 14.29 -2.49
C ASN A 85 23.83 14.67 -3.19
N LYS A 86 24.22 13.94 -4.24
CA LYS A 86 25.55 14.04 -4.85
C LYS A 86 25.83 15.41 -5.46
N THR A 87 24.87 15.99 -6.16
CA THR A 87 25.03 17.30 -6.80
C THR A 87 24.11 18.37 -6.21
N ASN A 88 22.97 17.94 -5.65
CA ASN A 88 21.97 18.83 -5.06
C ASN A 88 21.50 18.27 -3.71
N ASN A 89 21.10 19.15 -2.81
CA ASN A 89 20.46 18.72 -1.56
C ASN A 89 18.94 18.61 -1.78
N TYR A 90 18.45 17.38 -1.97
CA TYR A 90 17.01 17.11 -2.13
C TYR A 90 16.27 17.07 -0.81
N GLY A 91 16.97 16.79 0.29
CA GLY A 91 16.39 16.76 1.63
C GLY A 91 15.38 15.66 1.88
N TYR A 92 15.38 14.59 1.07
CA TYR A 92 14.49 13.46 1.28
C TYR A 92 14.93 12.60 2.47
N GLU A 93 13.95 12.18 3.28
CA GLU A 93 14.17 11.36 4.48
C GLU A 93 13.03 10.36 4.62
N LEU A 94 13.31 9.15 5.10
CA LEU A 94 12.25 8.19 5.43
C LEU A 94 11.36 8.74 6.55
N HIS A 95 10.04 8.58 6.40
CA HIS A 95 9.10 8.98 7.43
C HIS A 95 9.27 8.10 8.66
N PRO A 96 9.41 8.67 9.86
CA PRO A 96 9.71 7.90 11.07
C PRO A 96 8.58 6.97 11.51
N ASP A 97 7.32 7.35 11.26
CA ASP A 97 6.15 6.55 11.56
C ASP A 97 5.54 5.96 10.29
N TYR A 98 5.73 4.66 10.10
CA TYR A 98 5.21 3.96 8.94
C TYR A 98 3.67 3.97 8.87
N ASN A 99 2.97 3.95 10.00
CA ASN A 99 1.50 4.00 10.06
C ASN A 99 0.96 5.33 9.53
N GLU A 100 1.64 6.42 9.84
CA GLU A 100 1.20 7.75 9.44
C GLU A 100 1.49 8.05 7.97
N LEU A 101 2.47 7.38 7.38
CA LEU A 101 2.92 7.61 6.00
C LEU A 101 1.78 7.58 4.97
N PHE A 102 0.78 6.72 5.17
CA PHE A 102 -0.34 6.54 4.23
C PHE A 102 -1.59 7.34 4.60
N ARG A 103 -1.46 8.29 5.53
CA ARG A 103 -2.51 9.22 5.97
C ARG A 103 -2.01 10.66 5.96
N LEU A 104 -1.03 10.95 5.11
CA LEU A 104 -0.48 12.29 4.95
C LEU A 104 -1.39 13.14 4.06
N TYR A 105 -1.44 14.41 4.31
CA TYR A 105 -2.20 15.40 3.57
C TYR A 105 -1.48 16.75 3.56
N ASN A 106 -1.96 17.73 2.80
CA ASN A 106 -1.27 19.01 2.60
C ASN A 106 -0.85 19.72 3.90
N GLY A 107 -1.58 19.54 5.01
CA GLY A 107 -1.21 20.04 6.34
C GLY A 107 -0.20 19.16 7.11
N LYS A 108 0.05 17.95 6.63
CA LYS A 108 0.92 16.94 7.30
C LYS A 108 1.79 16.26 6.25
N ARG A 109 2.80 16.97 5.77
CA ARG A 109 3.70 16.54 4.70
C ARG A 109 4.84 15.67 5.22
N SER A 110 5.36 14.81 4.35
CA SER A 110 6.55 14.01 4.64
C SER A 110 7.65 14.26 3.63
N LYS A 111 8.88 14.31 4.10
CA LYS A 111 10.09 14.34 3.25
C LYS A 111 10.29 13.03 2.47
N GLU A 112 9.56 11.97 2.79
CA GLU A 112 9.62 10.72 2.02
C GLU A 112 8.90 10.82 0.68
N MET A 113 7.92 11.74 0.54
CA MET A 113 7.16 11.93 -0.69
C MET A 113 7.98 12.70 -1.73
N ILE A 114 8.44 12.02 -2.77
CA ILE A 114 9.16 12.60 -3.90
C ILE A 114 8.17 13.14 -4.93
N PHE A 115 7.12 12.36 -5.22
CA PHE A 115 6.01 12.78 -6.08
C PHE A 115 4.73 12.04 -5.67
N SER A 116 3.65 12.80 -5.46
CA SER A 116 2.37 12.25 -5.02
C SER A 116 1.20 12.98 -5.69
N ILE A 117 0.08 12.25 -5.86
CA ILE A 117 -1.18 12.87 -6.24
C ILE A 117 -1.73 13.59 -5.01
N GLN A 118 -1.98 14.89 -5.17
CA GLN A 118 -2.54 15.72 -4.12
C GLN A 118 -4.06 15.65 -4.14
N SER A 119 -4.65 15.36 -2.98
CA SER A 119 -6.08 15.51 -2.76
C SER A 119 -6.36 16.85 -2.08
N LEU A 120 -7.46 17.50 -2.43
CA LEU A 120 -7.86 18.74 -1.79
C LEU A 120 -8.42 18.47 -0.40
N ASP A 121 -8.20 19.43 0.50
CA ASP A 121 -8.73 19.41 1.86
C ASP A 121 -10.24 19.22 1.86
N GLY A 122 -10.72 18.48 2.85
CA GLY A 122 -12.07 17.94 3.06
C GLY A 122 -13.27 18.89 2.92
N ASN A 123 -13.03 20.16 2.59
CA ASN A 123 -14.10 21.13 2.34
C ASN A 123 -14.62 21.13 0.89
N VAL A 124 -13.94 20.44 -0.03
CA VAL A 124 -14.34 20.37 -1.44
C VAL A 124 -14.74 18.93 -1.79
N ALA A 125 -16.05 18.70 -1.90
CA ALA A 125 -16.58 17.40 -2.28
C ALA A 125 -16.11 16.98 -3.68
N GLY A 126 -15.76 15.71 -3.85
CA GLY A 126 -15.33 15.14 -5.12
C GLY A 126 -13.84 15.28 -5.43
N HIS A 127 -13.04 15.85 -4.52
CA HIS A 127 -11.59 16.03 -4.71
C HIS A 127 -10.74 15.30 -3.67
N GLY A 128 -11.35 14.43 -2.86
CA GLY A 128 -10.66 13.56 -1.93
C GLY A 128 -10.13 12.29 -2.58
N LEU A 129 -9.35 11.52 -1.82
CA LEU A 129 -8.85 10.22 -2.26
C LEU A 129 -9.96 9.16 -2.15
N GLU A 130 -10.72 8.97 -3.21
CA GLU A 130 -11.82 7.99 -3.25
C GLU A 130 -11.38 6.54 -3.02
N LEU A 131 -10.10 6.24 -3.26
CA LEU A 131 -9.53 4.92 -3.00
C LEU A 131 -9.84 4.41 -1.59
N CYS A 132 -9.91 5.31 -0.61
CA CYS A 132 -10.25 4.97 0.77
C CYS A 132 -11.59 4.21 0.88
N SER A 133 -12.59 4.55 0.05
CA SER A 133 -13.90 3.89 0.08
C SER A 133 -13.86 2.48 -0.49
N PHE A 134 -12.99 2.22 -1.44
CA PHE A 134 -12.81 0.89 -2.04
C PHE A 134 -11.99 -0.05 -1.16
N LEU A 135 -11.06 0.50 -0.38
CA LEU A 135 -10.20 -0.26 0.54
C LEU A 135 -10.88 -0.52 1.89
N GLY A 136 -11.70 0.42 2.36
CA GLY A 136 -12.34 0.35 3.67
C GLY A 136 -13.51 -0.61 3.74
N ASN A 137 -13.89 -0.97 4.95
CA ASN A 137 -15.11 -1.72 5.24
C ASN A 137 -16.08 -0.88 6.11
N LYS A 138 -17.32 -1.34 6.28
CA LYS A 138 -18.37 -0.61 7.01
C LYS A 138 -17.99 -0.24 8.47
N SER A 139 -17.09 -0.97 9.08
CA SER A 139 -16.66 -0.69 10.45
C SER A 139 -15.44 0.22 10.53
N THR A 140 -14.68 0.37 9.44
CA THR A 140 -13.55 1.30 9.35
C THR A 140 -13.94 2.65 8.79
N MET A 141 -14.93 2.71 7.91
CA MET A 141 -15.33 3.92 7.17
C MET A 141 -16.85 4.06 7.03
N ARG A 142 -17.64 3.91 8.09
CA ARG A 142 -19.09 4.07 8.04
C ARG A 142 -19.73 3.44 6.76
N LEU A 143 -20.98 3.57 6.52
CA LEU A 143 -21.79 2.93 5.46
C LEU A 143 -21.27 3.08 4.01
N ILE A 144 -20.25 3.88 3.77
CA ILE A 144 -19.77 4.31 2.44
C ILE A 144 -18.69 3.38 1.88
N ALA A 145 -18.05 2.58 2.74
CA ALA A 145 -16.98 1.69 2.30
C ALA A 145 -17.53 0.45 1.58
N SER A 146 -17.03 0.22 0.38
CA SER A 146 -17.50 -0.86 -0.51
C SER A 146 -16.70 -2.14 -0.40
N ASN A 147 -15.51 -2.08 0.23
CA ASN A 147 -14.63 -3.26 0.41
C ASN A 147 -14.39 -4.03 -0.90
N CYS A 148 -14.15 -3.30 -1.99
CA CYS A 148 -13.97 -3.87 -3.32
C CYS A 148 -12.53 -4.30 -3.60
N ILE A 149 -11.56 -3.67 -2.91
CA ILE A 149 -10.13 -3.95 -3.06
C ILE A 149 -9.61 -4.46 -1.73
N VAL A 150 -9.20 -5.71 -1.69
CA VAL A 150 -8.73 -6.38 -0.48
C VAL A 150 -7.32 -6.96 -0.67
N PRO A 151 -6.54 -7.14 0.41
CA PRO A 151 -5.28 -7.87 0.33
C PRO A 151 -5.52 -9.30 -0.15
N SER A 152 -4.75 -9.76 -1.13
CA SER A 152 -4.77 -11.17 -1.52
C SER A 152 -4.09 -12.04 -0.46
N THR A 153 -4.50 -13.29 -0.36
CA THR A 153 -3.84 -14.28 0.50
C THR A 153 -2.38 -14.43 0.13
N HIS A 154 -2.07 -14.45 -1.15
CA HIS A 154 -0.70 -14.54 -1.64
C HIS A 154 0.18 -13.36 -1.15
N LEU A 155 -0.32 -12.12 -1.24
CA LEU A 155 0.40 -10.97 -0.69
C LEU A 155 0.66 -11.12 0.80
N VAL A 156 -0.34 -11.57 1.56
CA VAL A 156 -0.19 -11.78 3.00
C VAL A 156 0.83 -12.88 3.28
N ASP A 157 0.81 -13.97 2.55
CA ASP A 157 1.74 -15.10 2.74
C ASP A 157 3.19 -14.79 2.33
N MET A 158 3.42 -13.75 1.51
CA MET A 158 4.76 -13.25 1.18
C MET A 158 5.48 -12.51 2.33
N TYR A 159 4.77 -12.09 3.37
CA TYR A 159 5.44 -11.50 4.53
C TYR A 159 6.21 -12.58 5.29
N GLU A 160 7.51 -12.37 5.46
CA GLU A 160 8.44 -13.29 6.13
C GLU A 160 8.19 -13.38 7.64
N ASN A 161 8.72 -14.42 8.28
CA ASN A 161 8.84 -14.48 9.72
C ASN A 161 9.80 -13.39 10.24
N LEU A 162 9.78 -13.10 11.56
CA LEU A 162 10.65 -12.07 12.17
C LEU A 162 12.14 -12.34 11.97
N ASP A 163 12.53 -13.59 11.78
CA ASP A 163 13.92 -13.99 11.52
C ASP A 163 14.32 -13.91 10.04
N GLY A 164 13.40 -13.50 9.17
CA GLY A 164 13.59 -13.39 7.72
C GLY A 164 13.39 -14.70 6.96
N SER A 165 12.99 -15.78 7.62
CA SER A 165 12.63 -17.03 6.95
C SER A 165 11.27 -16.91 6.25
N PRO A 166 11.05 -17.63 5.12
CA PRO A 166 9.73 -17.68 4.49
C PRO A 166 8.67 -18.22 5.44
N PHE A 167 7.49 -17.60 5.40
CA PHE A 167 6.34 -18.05 6.17
C PHE A 167 5.72 -19.31 5.54
N ASN A 168 5.32 -20.27 6.39
CA ASN A 168 4.64 -21.48 5.95
C ASN A 168 3.53 -21.85 6.94
N TRP A 169 2.30 -21.99 6.45
CA TRP A 169 1.16 -22.40 7.27
C TRP A 169 1.30 -23.81 7.86
N ASP A 170 2.04 -24.71 7.20
CA ASP A 170 2.29 -26.08 7.71
C ASP A 170 3.10 -26.08 9.00
N ASP A 171 3.94 -25.07 9.24
CA ASP A 171 4.69 -24.93 10.50
C ASP A 171 3.75 -24.59 11.68
N ILE A 172 2.59 -24.01 11.38
CA ILE A 172 1.60 -23.63 12.37
C ILE A 172 0.53 -24.72 12.48
N PHE A 173 0.00 -25.18 11.36
CA PHE A 173 -1.04 -26.21 11.27
C PHE A 173 -0.59 -27.30 10.30
N PRO A 174 0.02 -28.40 10.79
CA PRO A 174 0.51 -29.49 9.95
C PRO A 174 -0.54 -30.01 8.96
N GLY A 175 -0.19 -30.04 7.69
CA GLY A 175 -1.06 -30.44 6.59
C GLY A 175 -2.00 -29.36 6.08
N PHE A 176 -1.78 -28.09 6.43
CA PHE A 176 -2.63 -26.99 6.00
C PHE A 176 -2.57 -26.76 4.48
N ASN A 177 -1.36 -26.76 3.90
CA ASN A 177 -1.19 -26.43 2.49
C ASN A 177 -1.82 -27.48 1.56
N ASP A 178 -1.73 -28.74 1.92
CA ASP A 178 -2.32 -29.86 1.17
C ASP A 178 -3.75 -30.21 1.65
N GLY A 179 -4.21 -29.54 2.71
CA GLY A 179 -5.51 -29.79 3.32
C GLY A 179 -6.69 -29.38 2.44
N SER A 180 -7.85 -30.01 2.70
CA SER A 180 -9.07 -29.62 2.01
C SER A 180 -9.48 -28.18 2.38
N PRO A 181 -10.29 -27.50 1.53
CA PRO A 181 -10.85 -26.19 1.87
C PRO A 181 -11.60 -26.19 3.22
N GLU A 182 -12.28 -27.28 3.56
CA GLU A 182 -12.99 -27.45 4.83
C GLU A 182 -12.01 -27.47 6.01
N PHE A 183 -10.93 -28.24 5.90
CA PHE A 183 -9.90 -28.30 6.93
C PHE A 183 -9.27 -26.90 7.16
N ARG A 184 -8.86 -26.21 6.10
CA ARG A 184 -8.29 -24.86 6.21
C ARG A 184 -9.27 -23.89 6.86
N ARG A 185 -10.55 -23.94 6.47
CA ARG A 185 -11.61 -23.14 7.08
C ARG A 185 -11.80 -23.46 8.56
N ASP A 186 -11.83 -24.73 8.93
CA ASP A 186 -12.04 -25.16 10.31
C ASP A 186 -10.90 -24.76 11.26
N VAL A 187 -9.65 -24.70 10.78
CA VAL A 187 -8.51 -24.25 11.60
C VAL A 187 -8.40 -22.72 11.69
N LEU A 188 -8.98 -21.98 10.74
CA LEU A 188 -8.88 -20.52 10.69
C LEU A 188 -10.14 -19.80 11.21
N SER A 189 -11.29 -20.46 11.33
CA SER A 189 -12.56 -19.79 11.64
C SER A 189 -13.28 -20.42 12.82
N VAL A 190 -14.14 -19.63 13.47
CA VAL A 190 -14.87 -19.99 14.69
C VAL A 190 -16.37 -20.11 14.43
N ALA A 191 -17.06 -20.87 15.29
CA ALA A 191 -18.50 -20.79 15.44
C ALA A 191 -18.85 -19.61 16.37
N ILE A 192 -20.02 -19.02 16.19
CA ILE A 192 -20.52 -17.91 17.00
C ILE A 192 -21.96 -18.23 17.40
N ASP A 193 -22.34 -17.88 18.63
CA ASP A 193 -23.72 -18.03 19.11
C ASP A 193 -24.70 -17.23 18.23
N ASP A 194 -25.89 -17.76 18.07
CA ASP A 194 -26.98 -17.08 17.35
C ASP A 194 -27.33 -15.76 18.05
N GLY A 195 -27.32 -14.67 17.29
CA GLY A 195 -27.58 -13.34 17.80
C GLY A 195 -26.50 -12.74 18.73
N SER A 196 -25.32 -13.35 18.79
CA SER A 196 -24.21 -12.96 19.65
C SER A 196 -22.89 -12.82 18.91
N THR A 197 -21.95 -12.06 19.48
CA THR A 197 -20.56 -12.06 19.06
C THR A 197 -19.68 -12.98 19.92
N LYS A 198 -20.30 -13.70 20.85
CA LYS A 198 -19.57 -14.61 21.73
C LYS A 198 -19.14 -15.87 20.96
N ILE A 199 -17.85 -16.14 20.98
CA ILE A 199 -17.29 -17.37 20.43
C ILE A 199 -17.66 -18.52 21.36
N THR A 200 -18.44 -19.50 20.85
CA THR A 200 -18.99 -20.60 21.65
C THR A 200 -18.22 -21.89 21.48
N ASP A 201 -17.72 -22.12 20.28
CA ASP A 201 -17.04 -23.35 19.93
C ASP A 201 -15.85 -23.01 19.01
N LEU A 202 -14.65 -23.29 19.47
CA LEU A 202 -13.45 -23.07 18.68
C LEU A 202 -13.21 -24.24 17.70
N LEU A 203 -13.96 -25.34 17.82
CA LEU A 203 -13.76 -26.53 16.99
C LEU A 203 -12.27 -26.89 16.89
N ASN A 204 -11.69 -26.69 15.73
CA ASN A 204 -10.25 -26.84 15.50
C ASN A 204 -9.50 -25.49 15.46
N CYS A 205 -10.21 -24.37 15.64
CA CYS A 205 -9.64 -23.03 15.58
C CYS A 205 -9.10 -22.59 16.95
N ASP A 206 -7.80 -22.46 17.06
CA ASP A 206 -7.15 -21.73 18.14
C ASP A 206 -6.88 -20.29 17.68
N THR A 207 -7.76 -19.38 18.08
CA THR A 207 -7.68 -17.96 17.66
C THR A 207 -6.39 -17.29 18.10
N THR A 208 -5.83 -17.71 19.24
CA THR A 208 -4.54 -17.19 19.73
C THR A 208 -3.41 -17.64 18.80
N LYS A 209 -3.41 -18.92 18.44
CA LYS A 209 -2.41 -19.49 17.54
C LYS A 209 -2.48 -18.87 16.15
N VAL A 210 -3.69 -18.65 15.63
CA VAL A 210 -3.89 -17.96 14.35
C VAL A 210 -3.38 -16.52 14.42
N LEU A 211 -3.74 -15.78 15.46
CA LEU A 211 -3.30 -14.39 15.64
C LEU A 211 -1.78 -14.29 15.78
N ASP A 212 -1.17 -15.20 16.52
CA ASP A 212 0.29 -15.28 16.68
C ASP A 212 1.01 -15.58 15.37
N ALA A 213 0.42 -16.41 14.50
CA ALA A 213 0.96 -16.66 13.16
C ALA A 213 1.09 -15.40 12.31
N TYR A 214 0.25 -14.38 12.53
CA TYR A 214 0.40 -13.08 11.89
C TYR A 214 1.37 -12.15 12.64
N ARG A 215 1.33 -12.13 13.98
CA ARG A 215 2.12 -11.21 14.81
C ARG A 215 3.61 -11.52 14.81
N LYS A 216 3.98 -12.79 14.59
CA LYS A 216 5.37 -13.26 14.53
C LYS A 216 6.01 -13.12 13.16
N ARG A 217 5.39 -12.35 12.27
CA ARG A 217 5.87 -12.03 10.92
C ARG A 217 6.37 -10.60 10.87
N ASP A 218 6.90 -10.21 9.73
CA ASP A 218 7.34 -8.82 9.46
C ASP A 218 6.28 -7.83 10.00
N PRO A 219 6.64 -6.88 10.86
CA PRO A 219 5.71 -5.96 11.50
C PRO A 219 4.84 -5.19 10.52
N ARG A 220 5.34 -4.93 9.30
CA ARG A 220 4.59 -4.25 8.23
C ARG A 220 3.31 -4.97 7.85
N LEU A 221 3.23 -6.29 8.07
CA LEU A 221 1.98 -7.02 7.87
C LEU A 221 0.85 -6.43 8.72
N CYS A 222 1.05 -6.36 10.02
CA CYS A 222 0.04 -5.84 10.94
C CYS A 222 -0.21 -4.34 10.79
N LEU A 223 0.78 -3.58 10.28
CA LEU A 223 0.63 -2.15 10.00
C LEU A 223 -0.15 -1.88 8.70
N ASN A 224 -0.09 -2.78 7.74
CA ASN A 224 -0.76 -2.64 6.44
C ASN A 224 -2.12 -3.31 6.38
N VAL A 225 -2.30 -4.41 7.12
CA VAL A 225 -3.41 -5.35 6.98
C VAL A 225 -4.10 -5.60 8.32
N ILE A 226 -5.43 -5.60 8.30
CA ILE A 226 -6.26 -6.11 9.40
C ILE A 226 -6.38 -7.62 9.17
N THR A 227 -5.70 -8.38 10.00
CA THR A 227 -5.67 -9.85 9.95
C THR A 227 -6.75 -10.46 10.84
N PRO A 228 -7.17 -11.71 10.61
CA PRO A 228 -8.10 -12.42 11.49
C PRO A 228 -7.67 -12.34 12.96
N TYR A 229 -8.65 -12.12 13.82
CA TYR A 229 -8.55 -11.97 15.27
C TYR A 229 -7.73 -10.79 15.77
N SER A 230 -7.19 -9.95 14.87
CA SER A 230 -6.55 -8.71 15.26
C SER A 230 -7.58 -7.64 15.66
N HIS A 231 -7.15 -6.74 16.54
CA HIS A 231 -7.89 -5.55 16.91
C HIS A 231 -7.55 -4.36 16.02
N TYR A 232 -8.52 -3.50 15.82
CA TYR A 232 -8.34 -2.25 15.09
C TYR A 232 -9.32 -1.20 15.59
N LEU A 233 -8.97 0.06 15.43
CA LEU A 233 -9.88 1.14 15.72
C LEU A 233 -10.95 1.23 14.62
N GLY A 234 -12.16 0.88 14.95
CA GLY A 234 -13.32 0.96 14.09
C GLY A 234 -14.33 1.98 14.64
N THR A 235 -15.58 1.87 14.22
CA THR A 235 -16.67 2.71 14.70
C THR A 235 -17.93 1.88 14.93
N ASP A 236 -18.77 2.35 15.82
CA ASP A 236 -20.15 1.86 15.95
C ASP A 236 -21.11 2.47 14.90
N ALA A 237 -22.38 2.11 14.96
CA ALA A 237 -23.40 2.66 14.07
C ALA A 237 -23.62 4.18 14.28
N GLY A 238 -23.27 4.70 15.44
CA GLY A 238 -23.36 6.12 15.81
C GLY A 238 -22.14 6.93 15.46
N SER A 239 -21.15 6.33 14.82
CA SER A 239 -19.89 7.01 14.42
C SER A 239 -18.88 7.21 15.57
N VAL A 240 -19.09 6.56 16.70
CA VAL A 240 -18.18 6.64 17.83
C VAL A 240 -17.01 5.70 17.60
N PRO A 241 -15.76 6.17 17.72
CA PRO A 241 -14.59 5.30 17.66
C PRO A 241 -14.64 4.23 18.74
N MET A 242 -14.38 3.00 18.36
CA MET A 242 -14.34 1.88 19.29
C MET A 242 -13.33 0.82 18.83
N ASP A 243 -12.76 0.10 19.80
CA ASP A 243 -11.96 -1.07 19.51
C ASP A 243 -12.84 -2.19 18.97
N LYS A 244 -12.48 -2.71 17.80
CA LYS A 244 -13.16 -3.84 17.15
C LYS A 244 -12.19 -4.97 16.88
N GLN A 245 -12.67 -6.20 17.05
CA GLN A 245 -11.96 -7.39 16.64
C GLN A 245 -12.48 -7.88 15.29
N PHE A 246 -11.58 -8.23 14.37
CA PHE A 246 -11.94 -8.92 13.14
C PHE A 246 -12.07 -10.42 13.40
N VAL A 247 -13.25 -11.01 13.14
CA VAL A 247 -13.53 -12.42 13.40
C VAL A 247 -13.93 -13.13 12.12
N LEU A 248 -13.28 -14.25 11.81
CA LEU A 248 -13.71 -15.17 10.76
C LEU A 248 -14.75 -16.14 11.34
N HIS A 249 -15.94 -16.12 10.77
CA HIS A 249 -17.05 -16.97 11.15
C HIS A 249 -17.25 -18.11 10.14
N ASN A 250 -17.35 -19.33 10.64
CA ASN A 250 -17.75 -20.47 9.83
C ASN A 250 -19.27 -20.67 9.84
N PRO A 251 -19.99 -20.26 8.79
CA PRO A 251 -21.44 -20.33 8.78
C PRO A 251 -22.00 -21.75 8.77
N GLN A 252 -21.19 -22.74 8.39
CA GLN A 252 -21.60 -24.16 8.43
C GLN A 252 -21.64 -24.74 9.84
N LYS A 253 -21.11 -23.99 10.82
CA LYS A 253 -21.08 -24.38 12.22
C LYS A 253 -22.13 -23.66 13.07
N GLY A 254 -23.07 -22.97 12.42
CA GLY A 254 -24.19 -22.29 13.06
C GLY A 254 -23.90 -20.86 13.52
N GLY A 255 -24.92 -20.23 14.05
CA GLY A 255 -24.87 -18.87 14.58
C GLY A 255 -25.26 -17.79 13.55
N SER A 256 -25.87 -16.73 14.04
CA SER A 256 -26.20 -15.52 13.29
C SER A 256 -25.51 -14.33 13.95
N PRO A 257 -24.33 -13.93 13.46
CA PRO A 257 -23.47 -12.99 14.18
C PRO A 257 -24.05 -11.59 14.24
N MET A 258 -23.88 -10.94 15.40
CA MET A 258 -24.08 -9.50 15.58
C MET A 258 -22.74 -8.76 15.53
N GLU A 259 -22.72 -7.60 14.88
CA GLU A 259 -21.49 -6.82 14.62
C GLU A 259 -21.20 -5.73 15.70
N ALA A 260 -21.67 -5.88 16.94
CA ALA A 260 -21.56 -4.80 17.95
C ALA A 260 -20.11 -4.45 18.31
N GLN A 261 -19.33 -5.45 18.77
CA GLN A 261 -17.92 -5.25 19.18
C GLN A 261 -16.92 -5.99 18.27
N ALA A 262 -17.41 -6.71 17.28
CA ALA A 262 -16.60 -7.41 16.32
C ALA A 262 -17.05 -7.07 14.91
N PHE A 263 -16.11 -7.11 13.97
CA PHE A 263 -16.42 -7.14 12.56
C PHE A 263 -16.32 -8.58 12.09
N ILE A 264 -17.46 -9.17 11.78
CA ILE A 264 -17.56 -10.60 11.51
C ILE A 264 -17.70 -10.82 10.01
N ARG A 265 -16.91 -11.72 9.47
CA ARG A 265 -16.99 -12.14 8.07
C ARG A 265 -17.14 -13.65 7.96
N ASN A 266 -17.96 -14.04 6.99
CA ASN A 266 -18.10 -15.42 6.58
C ASN A 266 -16.79 -15.92 5.98
N SER A 267 -16.27 -17.04 6.51
CA SER A 267 -15.03 -17.66 6.03
C SER A 267 -15.13 -18.27 4.61
N GLU A 268 -16.33 -18.35 4.05
CA GLU A 268 -16.54 -18.71 2.64
C GLU A 268 -16.41 -17.49 1.71
N GLY A 269 -16.43 -16.28 2.28
CA GLY A 269 -16.26 -15.04 1.53
C GLY A 269 -14.81 -14.83 1.11
N TRP A 270 -14.60 -14.04 0.08
CA TRP A 270 -13.30 -13.75 -0.55
C TRP A 270 -12.42 -12.86 0.30
N ASN A 271 -12.92 -12.31 1.41
CA ASN A 271 -12.33 -11.19 2.15
C ASN A 271 -11.81 -11.68 3.50
N SER A 272 -10.74 -12.45 3.47
CA SER A 272 -10.07 -12.89 4.69
C SER A 272 -9.18 -11.80 5.32
N TYR A 273 -8.96 -10.67 4.62
CA TYR A 273 -8.08 -9.59 5.03
C TYR A 273 -8.68 -8.24 4.65
N PHE A 274 -8.30 -7.17 5.40
CA PHE A 274 -8.67 -5.80 5.08
C PHE A 274 -7.46 -4.89 5.17
N TRP A 275 -7.51 -3.76 4.45
CA TRP A 275 -6.44 -2.78 4.48
C TRP A 275 -6.52 -1.89 5.72
N ARG A 276 -5.35 -1.48 6.21
CA ARG A 276 -5.18 -0.36 7.14
C ARG A 276 -4.69 0.89 6.42
N LYS A 277 -3.95 0.73 5.32
CA LYS A 277 -3.42 1.85 4.53
C LYS A 277 -4.53 2.68 3.91
N PHE A 278 -4.32 3.99 3.86
CA PHE A 278 -5.21 4.98 3.24
C PHE A 278 -6.62 5.02 3.84
N ILE A 279 -6.82 4.51 5.03
CA ILE A 279 -8.12 4.44 5.67
C ILE A 279 -8.11 5.30 6.94
N PRO A 280 -9.06 6.25 7.12
CA PRO A 280 -9.21 7.04 8.33
C PRO A 280 -9.90 6.22 9.44
N THR A 281 -9.27 5.11 9.87
CA THR A 281 -9.81 4.19 10.87
C THR A 281 -10.23 4.92 12.14
N GLY A 282 -11.42 4.62 12.66
CA GLY A 282 -11.93 5.22 13.91
C GLY A 282 -12.10 6.72 13.84
N ASN A 283 -12.20 7.30 12.66
CA ASN A 283 -12.37 8.74 12.44
C ASN A 283 -11.23 9.60 13.02
N LEU A 284 -10.01 9.06 13.05
CA LEU A 284 -8.85 9.74 13.66
C LEU A 284 -8.59 11.14 13.10
N ASP A 285 -8.85 11.33 11.79
CA ASP A 285 -8.64 12.60 11.10
C ASP A 285 -9.96 13.34 10.79
N GLY A 286 -11.11 12.87 11.31
CA GLY A 286 -12.42 13.48 11.06
C GLY A 286 -13.05 13.17 9.69
N TYR A 287 -12.43 12.31 8.87
CA TYR A 287 -12.85 12.07 7.48
C TYR A 287 -13.58 10.75 7.21
N TRP A 288 -13.78 9.92 8.22
CA TRP A 288 -14.25 8.56 8.00
C TRP A 288 -15.65 8.41 7.35
N GLY A 289 -16.49 9.43 7.46
CA GLY A 289 -17.81 9.48 6.81
C GLY A 289 -17.83 10.19 5.46
N GLU A 290 -16.68 10.66 4.98
CA GLU A 290 -16.58 11.61 3.88
C GLU A 290 -15.57 11.16 2.82
N TYR A 291 -15.80 9.96 2.25
CA TYR A 291 -14.86 9.34 1.29
C TYR A 291 -14.47 10.27 0.11
N THR A 292 -15.35 11.19 -0.28
CA THR A 292 -15.05 12.20 -1.33
C THR A 292 -14.22 13.36 -0.83
N ARG A 293 -13.89 13.40 0.46
CA ARG A 293 -13.19 14.50 1.14
C ARG A 293 -11.96 14.07 1.90
N VAL A 294 -11.55 12.81 1.80
CA VAL A 294 -10.32 12.34 2.45
C VAL A 294 -9.11 12.95 1.75
N PRO A 295 -8.35 13.84 2.42
CA PRO A 295 -7.31 14.64 1.76
C PRO A 295 -5.97 13.92 1.68
N TYR A 296 -5.93 12.59 1.81
CA TYR A 296 -4.68 11.85 1.83
C TYR A 296 -3.95 11.93 0.49
N GLU A 297 -2.65 12.11 0.56
CA GLU A 297 -1.76 12.05 -0.60
C GLU A 297 -1.60 10.59 -1.05
N PHE A 298 -1.64 10.38 -2.36
CA PHE A 298 -1.33 9.08 -2.94
C PHE A 298 0.09 9.10 -3.53
N PRO A 299 1.07 8.39 -2.93
CA PRO A 299 2.45 8.41 -3.38
C PRO A 299 2.59 7.67 -4.72
N LEU A 300 3.13 8.37 -5.73
CA LEU A 300 3.58 7.77 -6.99
C LEU A 300 5.05 7.38 -6.92
N ILE A 301 5.85 8.23 -6.27
CA ILE A 301 7.28 8.00 -6.03
C ILE A 301 7.59 8.44 -4.59
N ARG A 302 8.18 7.58 -3.80
CA ARG A 302 8.65 7.86 -2.46
C ARG A 302 10.05 7.34 -2.23
N LEU A 303 10.77 7.90 -1.26
CA LEU A 303 12.16 7.52 -0.98
C LEU A 303 12.32 6.03 -0.67
N GLY A 304 11.36 5.43 0.07
CA GLY A 304 11.39 3.99 0.35
C GLY A 304 11.42 3.15 -0.94
N ASP A 305 10.68 3.54 -1.98
CA ASP A 305 10.69 2.83 -3.26
C ASP A 305 12.01 3.04 -4.01
N VAL A 306 12.59 4.26 -3.95
CA VAL A 306 13.90 4.55 -4.55
C VAL A 306 15.01 3.74 -3.89
N LEU A 307 15.00 3.61 -2.56
CA LEU A 307 15.96 2.78 -1.83
C LEU A 307 15.87 1.30 -2.23
N LEU A 308 14.66 0.76 -2.40
CA LEU A 308 14.48 -0.62 -2.83
C LEU A 308 14.91 -0.83 -4.29
N MET A 309 14.61 0.11 -5.19
CA MET A 309 15.09 0.07 -6.58
C MET A 309 16.62 0.21 -6.67
N LEU A 310 17.22 1.03 -5.80
CA LEU A 310 18.67 1.15 -5.71
C LEU A 310 19.31 -0.15 -5.20
N ALA A 311 18.70 -0.78 -4.18
CA ALA A 311 19.15 -2.07 -3.69
C ALA A 311 19.08 -3.17 -4.77
N GLU A 312 18.00 -3.21 -5.55
CA GLU A 312 17.86 -4.10 -6.69
C GLU A 312 18.96 -3.85 -7.73
N ALA A 313 19.18 -2.60 -8.13
CA ALA A 313 20.21 -2.25 -9.09
C ALA A 313 21.61 -2.62 -8.61
N TYR A 314 21.94 -2.41 -7.32
CA TYR A 314 23.19 -2.84 -6.73
C TYR A 314 23.34 -4.36 -6.71
N ASN A 315 22.28 -5.10 -6.40
CA ASN A 315 22.29 -6.56 -6.42
C ASN A 315 22.62 -7.10 -7.81
N GLU A 316 21.98 -6.57 -8.82
CA GLU A 316 22.20 -6.95 -10.21
C GLU A 316 23.59 -6.52 -10.78
N ASP A 317 24.14 -5.46 -10.20
CA ASP A 317 25.52 -4.98 -10.51
C ASP A 317 26.59 -5.70 -9.63
N ASN A 318 26.21 -6.75 -8.90
CA ASN A 318 27.06 -7.52 -7.98
C ASN A 318 27.66 -6.71 -6.80
N SER A 319 27.05 -5.60 -6.43
CA SER A 319 27.42 -4.77 -5.28
C SER A 319 26.62 -5.14 -4.03
N LEU A 320 26.69 -6.40 -3.60
CA LEU A 320 25.79 -7.02 -2.60
C LEU A 320 25.76 -6.27 -1.26
N ASP A 321 26.91 -5.83 -0.73
CA ASP A 321 26.99 -5.11 0.55
C ASP A 321 26.22 -3.79 0.50
N LYS A 322 26.28 -3.09 -0.65
CA LYS A 322 25.50 -1.87 -0.86
C LYS A 322 24.02 -2.17 -0.96
N ALA A 323 23.65 -3.24 -1.69
CA ALA A 323 22.26 -3.68 -1.83
C ALA A 323 21.62 -3.94 -0.45
N VAL A 324 22.30 -4.72 0.40
CA VAL A 324 21.85 -5.01 1.77
C VAL A 324 21.74 -3.74 2.61
N THR A 325 22.68 -2.81 2.47
CA THR A 325 22.66 -1.52 3.19
C THR A 325 21.39 -0.73 2.88
N GLU A 326 21.05 -0.58 1.60
CA GLU A 326 19.86 0.19 1.19
C GLU A 326 18.55 -0.53 1.58
N LEU A 327 18.51 -1.85 1.44
CA LEU A 327 17.38 -2.65 1.85
C LEU A 327 17.11 -2.50 3.36
N ASN A 328 18.14 -2.55 4.18
CA ASN A 328 18.01 -2.45 5.63
C ASN A 328 17.52 -1.08 6.08
N LYS A 329 17.87 0.02 5.42
CA LYS A 329 17.28 1.35 5.74
C LYS A 329 15.75 1.32 5.72
N VAL A 330 15.15 0.55 4.81
CA VAL A 330 13.69 0.41 4.73
C VAL A 330 13.16 -0.57 5.77
N ARG A 331 13.91 -1.64 6.09
CA ARG A 331 13.52 -2.65 7.09
C ARG A 331 13.62 -2.13 8.51
N ASP A 332 14.70 -1.42 8.84
CA ASP A 332 15.01 -0.94 10.20
C ASP A 332 14.05 0.15 10.70
N ARG A 333 13.21 0.70 9.81
CA ARG A 333 12.22 1.70 10.17
C ARG A 333 11.04 1.12 10.98
N VAL A 334 10.81 -0.22 10.96
CA VAL A 334 9.58 -0.84 11.47
C VAL A 334 9.88 -1.89 12.52
#